data_234236c3ae149c0d2f5a714deba19009
#
_entry.id   234236c3ae149c0d2f5a714deba19009
#
_cell.length_a   1.000
_cell.length_b   1.000
_cell.length_c   1.000
_cell.angle_alpha   90.00
_cell.angle_beta   90.00
_cell.angle_gamma   90.00
#
_symmetry.space_group_name_H-M   'P 1'
#
loop_
_entity.id
_entity.type
_entity.pdbx_description
1 polymer ?
#
loop_
_entity_poly.entity_id
_entity_poly.type
_entity_poly.pdbx_seq_one_letter_code
_entity_poly.pdbx_strand_id
1 'polypeptide(L)'
;MKKKYLLFLLLLSFPLYTWADKTTLDSLLNVLDLTIREHETYVVQRESRIRHLKELTHGIEVNSVEHYNLNSQIYKEYKAFICDSAIYYLNENIQIAERLHDIDRKIESQLQLSLLLSSTGMYTESIDVLESVDRQKVVSRLIADYYTCFDHVYGELSVYTQDKTLSGHYWTISQAYKDSLYAILPPESEEYLMMREALLRDQHQYEEALKVNDLRLAETEVNTPQYALATYHRSLIYKYSNDNLGEKQNLCLSAISDIRSAIKDHASLWMLAQLLYEDGDMERAYQYMRFSWNATKFYNRSEER
;
A
#
# COMPACT_ATOMS: atom_id res chain seq x y z
N MET A 1 9.61 16.73 55.56
CA MET A 1 8.38 17.19 54.88
C MET A 1 8.50 17.31 53.35
N LYS A 2 9.68 17.47 52.72
CA LYS A 2 9.83 17.70 51.27
C LYS A 2 9.63 16.43 50.38
N LYS A 3 9.79 15.22 50.90
CA LYS A 3 9.62 13.97 50.12
C LYS A 3 8.15 13.54 49.85
N LYS A 4 7.21 13.96 50.67
CA LYS A 4 5.77 13.61 50.50
C LYS A 4 5.10 14.40 49.38
N TYR A 5 5.54 15.60 49.06
CA TYR A 5 4.98 16.43 48.00
C TYR A 5 5.47 16.01 46.61
N LEU A 6 6.68 15.44 46.53
CA LEU A 6 7.22 14.94 45.26
C LEU A 6 6.46 13.68 44.73
N LEU A 7 6.02 12.82 45.66
CA LEU A 7 5.23 11.63 45.32
C LEU A 7 3.80 11.98 44.88
N PHE A 8 3.23 13.06 45.41
CA PHE A 8 1.90 13.53 45.05
C PHE A 8 1.87 14.24 43.70
N LEU A 9 2.95 14.90 43.29
CA LEU A 9 3.11 15.50 41.95
C LEU A 9 3.28 14.43 40.84
N LEU A 10 3.94 13.31 41.13
CA LEU A 10 4.10 12.19 40.21
C LEU A 10 2.77 11.44 39.95
N LEU A 11 1.88 11.37 40.95
CA LEU A 11 0.56 10.75 40.83
C LEU A 11 -0.46 11.61 40.06
N LEU A 12 -0.26 12.93 40.01
CA LEU A 12 -1.12 13.85 39.24
C LEU A 12 -0.74 13.97 37.75
N SER A 13 0.47 13.59 37.37
CA SER A 13 0.93 13.68 35.99
C SER A 13 0.51 12.45 35.12
N PHE A 14 0.27 11.31 35.74
CA PHE A 14 -0.10 10.08 35.03
C PHE A 14 -1.49 10.11 34.33
N PRO A 15 -2.57 10.65 34.94
CA PRO A 15 -3.88 10.67 34.27
C PRO A 15 -4.00 11.74 33.18
N LEU A 16 -3.19 12.81 33.20
CA LEU A 16 -3.24 13.87 32.18
C LEU A 16 -2.71 13.39 30.83
N TYR A 17 -1.70 12.52 30.81
CA TYR A 17 -1.16 11.96 29.56
C TYR A 17 -2.17 11.03 28.87
N THR A 18 -2.80 10.14 29.62
CA THR A 18 -3.80 9.20 29.08
C THR A 18 -5.07 9.90 28.56
N TRP A 19 -5.44 11.04 29.14
CA TRP A 19 -6.61 11.81 28.67
C TRP A 19 -6.32 12.59 27.39
N ALA A 20 -5.14 13.20 27.26
CA ALA A 20 -4.74 13.92 26.06
C ALA A 20 -4.66 12.97 24.85
N ASP A 21 -4.07 11.79 25.03
CA ASP A 21 -3.92 10.78 23.98
C ASP A 21 -5.25 10.19 23.54
N LYS A 22 -6.17 9.92 24.47
CA LYS A 22 -7.51 9.44 24.15
C LYS A 22 -8.33 10.49 23.39
N THR A 23 -8.22 11.75 23.77
CA THR A 23 -8.88 12.87 23.06
C THR A 23 -8.37 12.97 21.62
N THR A 24 -7.10 12.68 21.39
CA THR A 24 -6.51 12.67 20.03
C THR A 24 -7.08 11.53 19.19
N LEU A 25 -7.22 10.31 19.73
CA LEU A 25 -7.81 9.18 19.00
C LEU A 25 -9.29 9.43 18.67
N ASP A 26 -10.08 9.91 19.64
CA ASP A 26 -11.50 10.24 19.42
C ASP A 26 -11.66 11.32 18.33
N SER A 27 -10.76 12.30 18.28
CA SER A 27 -10.73 13.30 17.23
C SER A 27 -10.44 12.69 15.85
N LEU A 28 -9.45 11.78 15.75
CA LEU A 28 -9.14 11.09 14.50
C LEU A 28 -10.29 10.19 14.03
N LEU A 29 -10.94 9.46 14.94
CA LEU A 29 -12.11 8.65 14.61
C LEU A 29 -13.26 9.50 14.07
N ASN A 30 -13.51 10.69 14.65
CA ASN A 30 -14.53 11.61 14.14
C ASN A 30 -14.19 12.14 12.73
N VAL A 31 -12.90 12.43 12.46
CA VAL A 31 -12.45 12.81 11.11
C VAL A 31 -12.62 11.66 10.14
N LEU A 32 -12.33 10.43 10.56
CA LEU A 32 -12.52 9.23 9.74
C LEU A 32 -14.00 8.99 9.42
N ASP A 33 -14.89 9.12 10.42
CA ASP A 33 -16.34 9.01 10.25
C ASP A 33 -16.87 10.03 9.22
N LEU A 34 -16.36 11.27 9.26
CA LEU A 34 -16.68 12.29 8.28
C LEU A 34 -16.14 11.94 6.89
N THR A 35 -14.88 11.49 6.82
CA THR A 35 -14.23 11.11 5.56
C THR A 35 -14.96 9.96 4.87
N ILE A 36 -15.43 8.97 5.63
CA ILE A 36 -16.27 7.87 5.11
C ILE A 36 -17.58 8.41 4.56
N ARG A 37 -18.24 9.34 5.25
CA ARG A 37 -19.50 9.94 4.76
C ARG A 37 -19.31 10.75 3.47
N GLU A 38 -18.16 11.37 3.30
CA GLU A 38 -17.84 12.22 2.15
C GLU A 38 -17.11 11.47 1.01
N HIS A 39 -16.90 10.15 1.12
CA HIS A 39 -16.06 9.37 0.21
C HIS A 39 -16.42 9.51 -1.26
N GLU A 40 -17.71 9.67 -1.60
CA GLU A 40 -18.16 9.87 -2.98
C GLU A 40 -17.54 11.10 -3.64
N THR A 41 -17.24 12.14 -2.88
CA THR A 41 -16.58 13.34 -3.39
C THR A 41 -15.19 13.01 -3.95
N TYR A 42 -14.44 12.17 -3.25
CA TYR A 42 -13.08 11.75 -3.68
C TYR A 42 -13.16 10.81 -4.88
N VAL A 43 -14.15 9.93 -4.90
CA VAL A 43 -14.42 9.04 -6.06
C VAL A 43 -14.71 9.87 -7.31
N VAL A 44 -15.62 10.84 -7.24
CA VAL A 44 -15.97 11.71 -8.36
C VAL A 44 -14.77 12.53 -8.86
N GLN A 45 -13.92 13.02 -7.95
CA GLN A 45 -12.69 13.72 -8.34
C GLN A 45 -11.75 12.79 -9.11
N ARG A 46 -11.57 11.54 -8.68
CA ARG A 46 -10.73 10.56 -9.38
C ARG A 46 -11.30 10.20 -10.75
N GLU A 47 -12.60 9.94 -10.83
CA GLU A 47 -13.28 9.69 -12.10
C GLU A 47 -13.17 10.86 -13.09
N SER A 48 -13.19 12.09 -12.59
CA SER A 48 -12.98 13.28 -13.40
C SER A 48 -11.56 13.35 -13.97
N ARG A 49 -10.52 13.01 -13.18
CA ARG A 49 -9.14 12.92 -13.69
C ARG A 49 -9.00 11.83 -14.75
N ILE A 50 -9.58 10.64 -14.50
CA ILE A 50 -9.58 9.53 -15.48
C ILE A 50 -10.27 9.96 -16.79
N ARG A 51 -11.41 10.61 -16.70
CA ARG A 51 -12.16 11.10 -17.89
C ARG A 51 -11.31 12.09 -18.68
N HIS A 52 -10.71 13.05 -18.01
CA HIS A 52 -9.82 14.03 -18.65
C HIS A 52 -8.66 13.36 -19.38
N LEU A 53 -7.97 12.39 -18.74
CA LEU A 53 -6.89 11.64 -19.40
C LEU A 53 -7.39 10.87 -20.63
N LYS A 54 -8.59 10.25 -20.54
CA LYS A 54 -9.21 9.56 -21.69
C LYS A 54 -9.58 10.51 -22.83
N GLU A 55 -10.03 11.73 -22.53
CA GLU A 55 -10.30 12.75 -23.55
C GLU A 55 -9.01 13.14 -24.31
N LEU A 56 -7.89 13.22 -23.62
CA LEU A 56 -6.60 13.52 -24.25
C LEU A 56 -6.16 12.44 -25.24
N THR A 57 -6.59 11.18 -25.10
CA THR A 57 -6.22 10.12 -26.06
C THR A 57 -6.86 10.29 -27.45
N HIS A 58 -7.96 11.04 -27.59
CA HIS A 58 -8.67 11.20 -28.87
C HIS A 58 -7.88 11.98 -29.93
N GLY A 59 -6.88 12.76 -29.53
CA GLY A 59 -6.07 13.57 -30.44
C GLY A 59 -4.69 13.00 -30.77
N ILE A 60 -4.38 11.79 -30.30
CA ILE A 60 -3.05 11.20 -30.35
C ILE A 60 -2.97 10.11 -31.40
N GLU A 61 -1.80 10.00 -32.03
CA GLU A 61 -1.50 8.89 -32.95
C GLU A 61 -1.54 7.55 -32.21
N VAL A 62 -2.37 6.63 -32.69
CA VAL A 62 -2.53 5.29 -32.11
C VAL A 62 -1.20 4.53 -32.26
N ASN A 63 -0.80 3.83 -31.20
CA ASN A 63 0.47 3.09 -31.09
C ASN A 63 1.72 3.98 -31.14
N SER A 64 1.61 5.21 -30.68
CA SER A 64 2.75 6.12 -30.45
C SER A 64 3.28 6.00 -29.00
N VAL A 65 4.47 6.56 -28.76
CA VAL A 65 5.03 6.70 -27.42
C VAL A 65 4.14 7.58 -26.53
N GLU A 66 3.49 8.56 -27.12
CA GLU A 66 2.56 9.46 -26.42
C GLU A 66 1.31 8.70 -25.96
N HIS A 67 0.77 7.83 -26.82
CA HIS A 67 -0.34 6.93 -26.47
C HIS A 67 0.03 6.01 -25.30
N TYR A 68 1.21 5.37 -25.35
CA TYR A 68 1.75 4.56 -24.25
C TYR A 68 1.82 5.36 -22.95
N ASN A 69 2.35 6.58 -22.98
CA ASN A 69 2.52 7.44 -21.80
C ASN A 69 1.18 7.83 -21.17
N LEU A 70 0.17 8.16 -22.00
CA LEU A 70 -1.18 8.45 -21.50
C LEU A 70 -1.86 7.24 -20.89
N ASN A 71 -1.76 6.08 -21.53
CA ASN A 71 -2.26 4.84 -20.96
C ASN A 71 -1.60 4.51 -19.62
N SER A 72 -0.29 4.80 -19.49
CA SER A 72 0.43 4.63 -18.21
C SER A 72 -0.12 5.57 -17.12
N GLN A 73 -0.52 6.80 -17.48
CA GLN A 73 -1.16 7.72 -16.52
C GLN A 73 -2.57 7.22 -16.14
N ILE A 74 -3.35 6.76 -17.10
CA ILE A 74 -4.68 6.19 -16.85
C ILE A 74 -4.57 4.93 -15.99
N TYR A 75 -3.60 4.05 -16.27
CA TYR A 75 -3.29 2.89 -15.41
C TYR A 75 -3.04 3.31 -13.97
N LYS A 76 -2.20 4.33 -13.73
CA LYS A 76 -1.89 4.81 -12.37
C LYS A 76 -3.15 5.27 -11.61
N GLU A 77 -4.10 5.89 -12.31
CA GLU A 77 -5.39 6.23 -11.71
C GLU A 77 -6.26 5.00 -11.42
N TYR A 78 -6.18 3.94 -12.22
CA TYR A 78 -6.97 2.72 -12.01
C TYR A 78 -6.35 1.73 -11.03
N LYS A 79 -5.02 1.71 -10.84
CA LYS A 79 -4.25 0.71 -10.11
C LYS A 79 -4.83 0.34 -8.73
N ALA A 80 -5.32 1.30 -7.96
CA ALA A 80 -5.91 1.09 -6.65
C ALA A 80 -7.41 1.46 -6.61
N PHE A 81 -8.07 1.50 -7.78
CA PHE A 81 -9.45 1.95 -7.93
C PHE A 81 -10.35 0.94 -8.63
N ILE A 82 -9.98 0.45 -9.82
CA ILE A 82 -10.69 -0.59 -10.57
C ILE A 82 -9.65 -1.49 -11.25
N CYS A 83 -9.46 -2.68 -10.73
CA CYS A 83 -8.44 -3.62 -11.16
C CYS A 83 -8.55 -4.01 -12.64
N ASP A 84 -9.73 -4.41 -13.12
CA ASP A 84 -9.95 -4.82 -14.52
C ASP A 84 -9.54 -3.73 -15.52
N SER A 85 -9.84 -2.46 -15.17
CA SER A 85 -9.44 -1.34 -16.02
C SER A 85 -7.92 -1.13 -16.00
N ALA A 86 -7.29 -1.30 -14.84
CA ALA A 86 -5.83 -1.22 -14.74
C ALA A 86 -5.13 -2.31 -15.56
N ILE A 87 -5.62 -3.56 -15.49
CA ILE A 87 -5.15 -4.69 -16.29
C ILE A 87 -5.32 -4.39 -17.79
N TYR A 88 -6.47 -3.85 -18.19
CA TYR A 88 -6.74 -3.49 -19.59
C TYR A 88 -5.68 -2.51 -20.12
N TYR A 89 -5.40 -1.41 -19.42
CA TYR A 89 -4.44 -0.40 -19.88
C TYR A 89 -3.00 -0.92 -19.89
N LEU A 90 -2.61 -1.83 -19.00
CA LEU A 90 -1.30 -2.48 -19.04
C LEU A 90 -1.17 -3.41 -20.24
N ASN A 91 -2.20 -4.19 -20.57
CA ASN A 91 -2.20 -5.05 -21.75
C ASN A 91 -2.14 -4.24 -23.05
N GLU A 92 -2.89 -3.13 -23.14
CA GLU A 92 -2.76 -2.20 -24.25
C GLU A 92 -1.33 -1.65 -24.38
N ASN A 93 -0.71 -1.27 -23.26
CA ASN A 93 0.66 -0.77 -23.25
C ASN A 93 1.68 -1.84 -23.70
N ILE A 94 1.50 -3.10 -23.32
CA ILE A 94 2.34 -4.20 -23.81
C ILE A 94 2.23 -4.30 -25.35
N GLN A 95 1.01 -4.23 -25.89
CA GLN A 95 0.79 -4.30 -27.35
C GLN A 95 1.36 -3.08 -28.08
N ILE A 96 1.22 -1.87 -27.51
CA ILE A 96 1.81 -0.66 -28.08
C ILE A 96 3.34 -0.80 -28.12
N ALA A 97 3.95 -1.22 -27.02
CA ALA A 97 5.40 -1.40 -26.92
C ALA A 97 5.92 -2.47 -27.92
N GLU A 98 5.16 -3.55 -28.14
CA GLU A 98 5.47 -4.56 -29.16
C GLU A 98 5.45 -3.99 -30.58
N ARG A 99 4.44 -3.19 -30.94
CA ARG A 99 4.32 -2.54 -32.25
C ARG A 99 5.43 -1.50 -32.47
N LEU A 100 5.85 -0.82 -31.41
CA LEU A 100 6.97 0.13 -31.43
C LEU A 100 8.33 -0.57 -31.41
N HIS A 101 8.40 -1.89 -31.22
CA HIS A 101 9.63 -2.65 -30.97
C HIS A 101 10.44 -2.12 -29.77
N ASP A 102 9.73 -1.55 -28.76
CA ASP A 102 10.31 -0.98 -27.54
C ASP A 102 10.29 -2.02 -26.41
N ILE A 103 11.41 -2.74 -26.30
CA ILE A 103 11.57 -3.83 -25.34
C ILE A 103 11.49 -3.30 -23.89
N ASP A 104 12.04 -2.12 -23.62
CA ASP A 104 12.07 -1.56 -22.29
C ASP A 104 10.66 -1.24 -21.77
N ARG A 105 9.83 -0.58 -22.60
CA ARG A 105 8.44 -0.30 -22.27
C ARG A 105 7.60 -1.56 -22.13
N LYS A 106 7.87 -2.57 -22.96
CA LYS A 106 7.21 -3.87 -22.84
C LYS A 106 7.50 -4.49 -21.48
N ILE A 107 8.77 -4.60 -21.09
CA ILE A 107 9.19 -5.17 -19.81
C ILE A 107 8.59 -4.36 -18.65
N GLU A 108 8.65 -3.03 -18.69
CA GLU A 108 8.06 -2.17 -17.66
C GLU A 108 6.57 -2.47 -17.44
N SER A 109 5.79 -2.58 -18.52
CA SER A 109 4.36 -2.92 -18.43
C SER A 109 4.12 -4.36 -17.96
N GLN A 110 4.96 -5.33 -18.35
CA GLN A 110 4.87 -6.71 -17.88
C GLN A 110 5.13 -6.80 -16.36
N LEU A 111 6.15 -6.10 -15.85
CA LEU A 111 6.45 -6.06 -14.42
C LEU A 111 5.28 -5.43 -13.62
N GLN A 112 4.73 -4.32 -14.11
CA GLN A 112 3.57 -3.69 -13.48
C GLN A 112 2.32 -4.59 -13.52
N LEU A 113 2.11 -5.32 -14.61
CA LEU A 113 1.00 -6.27 -14.74
C LEU A 113 1.15 -7.44 -13.77
N SER A 114 2.34 -8.02 -13.68
CA SER A 114 2.63 -9.10 -12.74
C SER A 114 2.35 -8.68 -11.29
N LEU A 115 2.82 -7.52 -10.85
CA LEU A 115 2.54 -6.98 -9.52
C LEU A 115 1.04 -6.79 -9.27
N LEU A 116 0.31 -6.25 -10.24
CA LEU A 116 -1.13 -6.04 -10.11
C LEU A 116 -1.89 -7.37 -10.01
N LEU A 117 -1.54 -8.35 -10.85
CA LEU A 117 -2.15 -9.67 -10.83
C LEU A 117 -1.91 -10.39 -9.50
N SER A 118 -0.68 -10.37 -8.97
CA SER A 118 -0.38 -11.00 -7.67
C SER A 118 -1.13 -10.33 -6.51
N SER A 119 -1.24 -9.01 -6.51
CA SER A 119 -1.97 -8.28 -5.46
C SER A 119 -3.48 -8.54 -5.46
N THR A 120 -4.02 -9.13 -6.54
CA THR A 120 -5.42 -9.53 -6.66
C THR A 120 -5.64 -11.05 -6.57
N GLY A 121 -4.59 -11.80 -6.22
CA GLY A 121 -4.67 -13.25 -6.05
C GLY A 121 -4.56 -14.07 -7.34
N MET A 122 -4.36 -13.43 -8.50
CA MET A 122 -4.15 -14.10 -9.79
C MET A 122 -2.69 -14.53 -9.93
N TYR A 123 -2.26 -15.44 -9.06
CA TYR A 123 -0.84 -15.82 -8.93
C TYR A 123 -0.29 -16.56 -10.14
N THR A 124 -1.08 -17.44 -10.77
CA THR A 124 -0.65 -18.20 -11.96
C THR A 124 -0.37 -17.24 -13.11
N GLU A 125 -1.30 -16.35 -13.40
CA GLU A 125 -1.18 -15.36 -14.46
C GLU A 125 -0.03 -14.39 -14.17
N SER A 126 0.16 -14.03 -12.90
CA SER A 126 1.27 -13.19 -12.48
C SER A 126 2.63 -13.82 -12.75
N ILE A 127 2.80 -15.12 -12.44
CA ILE A 127 4.03 -15.88 -12.69
C ILE A 127 4.26 -16.01 -14.20
N ASP A 128 3.24 -16.37 -14.97
CA ASP A 128 3.35 -16.53 -16.43
C ASP A 128 3.86 -15.24 -17.09
N VAL A 129 3.33 -14.08 -16.66
CA VAL A 129 3.80 -12.77 -17.14
C VAL A 129 5.24 -12.53 -16.72
N LEU A 130 5.58 -12.78 -15.45
CA LEU A 130 6.90 -12.50 -14.88
C LEU A 130 7.99 -13.38 -15.50
N GLU A 131 7.72 -14.67 -15.72
CA GLU A 131 8.65 -15.62 -16.35
C GLU A 131 8.84 -15.35 -17.84
N SER A 132 7.88 -14.67 -18.49
CA SER A 132 8.02 -14.23 -19.89
C SER A 132 9.05 -13.10 -20.06
N VAL A 133 9.47 -12.44 -18.97
CA VAL A 133 10.46 -11.37 -19.00
C VAL A 133 11.88 -11.95 -19.09
N ASP A 134 12.53 -11.74 -20.24
CA ASP A 134 13.92 -12.12 -20.44
C ASP A 134 14.86 -11.25 -19.57
N ARG A 135 15.43 -11.85 -18.52
CA ARG A 135 16.34 -11.16 -17.59
C ARG A 135 17.51 -10.45 -18.28
N GLN A 136 17.98 -10.98 -19.40
CA GLN A 136 19.13 -10.41 -20.13
C GLN A 136 18.77 -9.09 -20.84
N LYS A 137 17.48 -8.87 -21.08
CA LYS A 137 16.97 -7.64 -21.71
C LYS A 137 16.53 -6.60 -20.71
N VAL A 138 16.53 -6.92 -19.42
CA VAL A 138 16.15 -5.96 -18.37
C VAL A 138 17.25 -4.92 -18.21
N VAL A 139 16.97 -3.67 -18.58
CA VAL A 139 17.91 -2.55 -18.46
C VAL A 139 18.10 -2.12 -17.01
N SER A 140 19.21 -1.46 -16.73
CA SER A 140 19.59 -1.09 -15.34
C SER A 140 18.51 -0.35 -14.57
N ARG A 141 17.73 0.53 -15.23
CA ARG A 141 16.64 1.29 -14.58
C ARG A 141 15.46 0.42 -14.12
N LEU A 142 15.28 -0.77 -14.69
CA LEU A 142 14.19 -1.70 -14.37
C LEU A 142 14.63 -2.88 -13.48
N ILE A 143 15.90 -2.95 -13.11
CA ILE A 143 16.43 -4.06 -12.29
C ILE A 143 15.78 -4.09 -10.91
N ALA A 144 15.58 -2.94 -10.28
CA ALA A 144 14.91 -2.85 -8.98
C ALA A 144 13.45 -3.34 -9.09
N ASP A 145 12.70 -2.87 -10.11
CA ASP A 145 11.34 -3.31 -10.35
C ASP A 145 11.27 -4.82 -10.61
N TYR A 146 12.21 -5.36 -11.37
CA TYR A 146 12.30 -6.80 -11.64
C TYR A 146 12.48 -7.60 -10.34
N TYR A 147 13.42 -7.20 -9.47
CA TYR A 147 13.61 -7.88 -8.19
C TYR A 147 12.41 -7.70 -7.26
N THR A 148 11.80 -6.52 -7.24
CA THR A 148 10.57 -6.25 -6.47
C THR A 148 9.43 -7.18 -6.89
N CYS A 149 9.24 -7.40 -8.20
CA CYS A 149 8.21 -8.31 -8.70
C CYS A 149 8.42 -9.74 -8.22
N PHE A 150 9.63 -10.27 -8.34
CA PHE A 150 9.94 -11.62 -7.89
C PHE A 150 9.79 -11.77 -6.36
N ASP A 151 10.33 -10.82 -5.58
CA ASP A 151 10.16 -10.82 -4.12
C ASP A 151 8.67 -10.83 -3.76
N HIS A 152 7.89 -9.90 -4.33
CA HIS A 152 6.47 -9.78 -4.02
C HIS A 152 5.66 -11.03 -4.41
N VAL A 153 5.76 -11.48 -5.65
CA VAL A 153 4.97 -12.62 -6.15
C VAL A 153 5.27 -13.90 -5.37
N TYR A 154 6.54 -14.21 -5.16
CA TYR A 154 6.93 -15.41 -4.40
C TYR A 154 6.71 -15.26 -2.90
N GLY A 155 6.78 -14.04 -2.36
CA GLY A 155 6.41 -13.73 -0.99
C GLY A 155 4.92 -13.99 -0.73
N GLU A 156 4.04 -13.49 -1.57
CA GLU A 156 2.59 -13.73 -1.49
C GLU A 156 2.26 -15.24 -1.63
N LEU A 157 2.88 -15.92 -2.59
CA LEU A 157 2.72 -17.38 -2.75
C LEU A 157 3.15 -18.16 -1.50
N SER A 158 4.22 -17.73 -0.84
CA SER A 158 4.69 -18.38 0.39
C SER A 158 3.66 -18.31 1.52
N VAL A 159 2.94 -17.19 1.60
CA VAL A 159 1.88 -16.97 2.60
C VAL A 159 0.59 -17.69 2.21
N TYR A 160 0.21 -17.64 0.94
CA TYR A 160 -1.01 -18.27 0.43
C TYR A 160 -0.96 -19.81 0.45
N THR A 161 0.23 -20.40 0.21
CA THR A 161 0.41 -21.86 0.09
C THR A 161 0.38 -22.52 1.46
N GLN A 162 -0.56 -23.47 1.66
CA GLN A 162 -0.68 -24.21 2.92
C GLN A 162 0.34 -25.34 3.06
N ASP A 163 0.84 -25.89 1.95
CA ASP A 163 1.90 -26.91 1.98
C ASP A 163 3.22 -26.28 2.44
N LYS A 164 3.74 -26.76 3.57
CA LYS A 164 4.94 -26.18 4.20
C LYS A 164 6.22 -26.29 3.34
N THR A 165 6.30 -27.33 2.51
CA THR A 165 7.47 -27.54 1.63
C THR A 165 7.47 -26.53 0.50
N LEU A 166 6.32 -26.36 -0.16
CA LEU A 166 6.15 -25.38 -1.22
C LEU A 166 6.22 -23.94 -0.66
N SER A 167 5.57 -23.65 0.44
CA SER A 167 5.66 -22.36 1.14
C SER A 167 7.10 -21.99 1.45
N GLY A 168 7.90 -22.91 2.03
CA GLY A 168 9.32 -22.72 2.32
C GLY A 168 10.15 -22.51 1.06
N HIS A 169 9.83 -23.20 -0.04
CA HIS A 169 10.51 -23.00 -1.32
C HIS A 169 10.25 -21.60 -1.87
N TYR A 170 8.99 -21.16 -1.93
CA TYR A 170 8.62 -19.82 -2.37
C TYR A 170 9.23 -18.73 -1.50
N TRP A 171 9.24 -18.91 -0.19
CA TRP A 171 9.92 -18.01 0.74
C TRP A 171 11.41 -17.86 0.41
N THR A 172 12.11 -18.98 0.14
CA THR A 172 13.53 -18.96 -0.20
C THR A 172 13.78 -18.15 -1.47
N ILE A 173 12.92 -18.28 -2.49
CA ILE A 173 13.03 -17.51 -3.73
C ILE A 173 12.80 -16.02 -3.45
N SER A 174 11.73 -15.67 -2.74
CA SER A 174 11.44 -14.29 -2.35
C SER A 174 12.63 -13.66 -1.64
N GLN A 175 13.20 -14.33 -0.61
CA GLN A 175 14.33 -13.78 0.13
C GLN A 175 15.58 -13.55 -0.73
N ALA A 176 15.88 -14.42 -1.69
CA ALA A 176 17.02 -14.24 -2.59
C ALA A 176 16.86 -12.98 -3.48
N TYR A 177 15.65 -12.71 -3.95
CA TYR A 177 15.37 -11.50 -4.71
C TYR A 177 15.32 -10.25 -3.82
N LYS A 178 14.80 -10.36 -2.62
CA LYS A 178 14.80 -9.30 -1.61
C LYS A 178 16.22 -8.86 -1.24
N ASP A 179 17.12 -9.81 -1.01
CA ASP A 179 18.53 -9.53 -0.75
C ASP A 179 19.20 -8.83 -1.93
N SER A 180 18.89 -9.29 -3.16
CA SER A 180 19.40 -8.68 -4.39
C SER A 180 18.88 -7.26 -4.57
N LEU A 181 17.61 -7.02 -4.28
CA LEU A 181 16.98 -5.70 -4.30
C LEU A 181 17.64 -4.77 -3.28
N TYR A 182 17.75 -5.21 -2.04
CA TYR A 182 18.36 -4.42 -0.96
C TYR A 182 19.79 -3.99 -1.26
N ALA A 183 20.56 -4.86 -1.94
CA ALA A 183 21.95 -4.58 -2.30
C ALA A 183 22.14 -3.49 -3.37
N ILE A 184 21.11 -3.22 -4.19
CA ILE A 184 21.19 -2.24 -5.31
C ILE A 184 20.44 -0.94 -5.06
N LEU A 185 19.54 -0.90 -4.09
CA LEU A 185 18.74 0.29 -3.79
C LEU A 185 19.59 1.40 -3.18
N PRO A 186 19.42 2.66 -3.62
CA PRO A 186 20.04 3.79 -2.96
C PRO A 186 19.58 3.89 -1.49
N PRO A 187 20.50 4.11 -0.53
CA PRO A 187 20.16 4.10 0.91
C PRO A 187 19.12 5.16 1.34
N GLU A 188 18.85 6.16 0.51
CA GLU A 188 17.88 7.23 0.77
C GLU A 188 16.58 7.06 -0.02
N SER A 189 16.47 6.00 -0.86
CA SER A 189 15.24 5.75 -1.60
C SER A 189 14.11 5.27 -0.68
N GLU A 190 12.86 5.58 -1.05
CA GLU A 190 11.68 5.14 -0.29
C GLU A 190 11.63 3.61 -0.14
N GLU A 191 11.97 2.88 -1.20
CA GLU A 191 12.00 1.43 -1.20
C GLU A 191 13.04 0.89 -0.22
N TYR A 192 14.25 1.48 -0.19
CA TYR A 192 15.29 1.09 0.77
C TYR A 192 14.86 1.38 2.21
N LEU A 193 14.33 2.58 2.47
CA LEU A 193 13.87 2.96 3.80
C LEU A 193 12.72 2.07 4.27
N MET A 194 11.79 1.72 3.39
CA MET A 194 10.70 0.79 3.68
C MET A 194 11.21 -0.60 4.06
N MET A 195 12.16 -1.15 3.30
CA MET A 195 12.77 -2.45 3.60
C MET A 195 13.56 -2.43 4.92
N ARG A 196 14.32 -1.36 5.15
CA ARG A 196 15.09 -1.17 6.39
C ARG A 196 14.18 -1.06 7.61
N GLU A 197 13.09 -0.31 7.51
CA GLU A 197 12.07 -0.20 8.55
C GLU A 197 11.49 -1.56 8.91
N ALA A 198 11.09 -2.36 7.90
CA ALA A 198 10.57 -3.70 8.10
C ALA A 198 11.60 -4.62 8.78
N LEU A 199 12.86 -4.59 8.35
CA LEU A 199 13.94 -5.36 8.95
C LEU A 199 14.16 -4.99 10.43
N LEU A 200 14.22 -3.71 10.76
CA LEU A 200 14.37 -3.23 12.14
C LEU A 200 13.18 -3.66 13.02
N ARG A 201 11.96 -3.56 12.51
CA ARG A 201 10.75 -4.04 13.19
C ARG A 201 10.83 -5.54 13.48
N ASP A 202 11.22 -6.35 12.50
CA ASP A 202 11.32 -7.80 12.62
C ASP A 202 12.46 -8.22 13.60
N GLN A 203 13.49 -7.37 13.75
CA GLN A 203 14.54 -7.50 14.76
C GLN A 203 14.16 -6.92 16.13
N HIS A 204 12.90 -6.51 16.33
CA HIS A 204 12.40 -5.87 17.55
C HIS A 204 13.09 -4.54 17.93
N GLN A 205 13.71 -3.86 16.96
CA GLN A 205 14.36 -2.55 17.12
C GLN A 205 13.37 -1.44 16.81
N TYR A 206 12.30 -1.34 17.60
CA TYR A 206 11.13 -0.50 17.29
C TYR A 206 11.46 1.00 17.29
N GLU A 207 12.30 1.48 18.21
CA GLU A 207 12.71 2.88 18.24
C GLU A 207 13.47 3.29 16.98
N GLU A 208 14.36 2.42 16.49
CA GLU A 208 15.10 2.66 15.25
C GLU A 208 14.18 2.56 14.03
N ALA A 209 13.23 1.62 14.03
CA ALA A 209 12.21 1.52 12.98
C ALA A 209 11.37 2.80 12.90
N LEU A 210 10.96 3.37 14.05
CA LEU A 210 10.24 4.65 14.09
C LEU A 210 11.05 5.81 13.52
N LYS A 211 12.37 5.88 13.80
CA LYS A 211 13.24 6.92 13.22
C LYS A 211 13.33 6.82 11.69
N VAL A 212 13.41 5.60 11.15
CA VAL A 212 13.37 5.39 9.70
C VAL A 212 12.01 5.77 9.13
N ASN A 213 10.92 5.42 9.80
CA ASN A 213 9.59 5.83 9.40
C ASN A 213 9.38 7.36 9.45
N ASP A 214 10.00 8.07 10.43
CA ASP A 214 9.98 9.53 10.49
C ASP A 214 10.61 10.16 9.24
N LEU A 215 11.71 9.58 8.71
CA LEU A 215 12.32 10.05 7.45
C LEU A 215 11.35 9.88 6.28
N ARG A 216 10.66 8.74 6.19
CA ARG A 216 9.67 8.48 5.14
C ARG A 216 8.49 9.45 5.22
N LEU A 217 7.96 9.69 6.42
CA LEU A 217 6.85 10.62 6.62
C LEU A 217 7.22 12.07 6.30
N ALA A 218 8.48 12.48 6.53
CA ALA A 218 8.95 13.82 6.23
C ALA A 218 8.92 14.14 4.72
N GLU A 219 9.02 13.12 3.86
CA GLU A 219 9.00 13.25 2.40
C GLU A 219 7.61 13.06 1.80
N THR A 220 6.57 12.86 2.61
CA THR A 220 5.21 12.59 2.12
C THR A 220 4.23 13.71 2.46
N GLU A 221 3.30 13.99 1.55
CA GLU A 221 2.18 14.89 1.79
C GLU A 221 1.01 14.14 2.44
N VAL A 222 0.37 14.76 3.42
CA VAL A 222 -0.82 14.23 4.08
C VAL A 222 -1.95 14.03 3.06
N ASN A 223 -2.74 12.97 3.22
CA ASN A 223 -3.82 12.57 2.31
C ASN A 223 -3.32 12.13 0.92
N THR A 224 -2.15 11.56 0.85
CA THR A 224 -1.62 10.88 -0.35
C THR A 224 -1.50 9.37 -0.11
N PRO A 225 -1.45 8.54 -1.17
CA PRO A 225 -1.19 7.11 -1.03
C PRO A 225 0.13 6.79 -0.32
N GLN A 226 1.17 7.60 -0.53
CA GLN A 226 2.47 7.45 0.10
C GLN A 226 2.38 7.68 1.62
N TYR A 227 1.67 8.73 2.04
CA TYR A 227 1.42 8.99 3.46
C TYR A 227 0.57 7.87 4.10
N ALA A 228 -0.45 7.36 3.39
CA ALA A 228 -1.24 6.22 3.85
C ALA A 228 -0.37 4.99 4.09
N LEU A 229 0.53 4.66 3.15
CA LEU A 229 1.44 3.53 3.27
C LEU A 229 2.44 3.71 4.43
N ALA A 230 3.03 4.90 4.58
CA ALA A 230 3.99 5.18 5.64
C ALA A 230 3.34 5.11 7.04
N THR A 231 2.12 5.64 7.18
CA THR A 231 1.35 5.55 8.44
C THR A 231 0.84 4.14 8.72
N TYR A 232 0.48 3.37 7.69
CA TYR A 232 0.17 1.94 7.85
C TYR A 232 1.37 1.16 8.39
N HIS A 233 2.55 1.34 7.81
CA HIS A 233 3.77 0.69 8.31
C HIS A 233 4.11 1.13 9.73
N ARG A 234 3.91 2.41 10.07
CA ARG A 234 4.07 2.92 11.44
C ARG A 234 3.13 2.22 12.41
N SER A 235 1.88 1.95 12.00
CA SER A 235 0.94 1.21 12.84
C SER A 235 1.43 -0.21 13.15
N LEU A 236 2.10 -0.86 12.18
CA LEU A 236 2.70 -2.19 12.40
C LEU A 236 3.84 -2.14 13.43
N ILE A 237 4.66 -1.07 13.44
CA ILE A 237 5.71 -0.90 14.47
C ILE A 237 5.07 -0.82 15.86
N TYR A 238 4.03 -0.01 16.02
CA TYR A 238 3.28 0.12 17.27
C TYR A 238 2.59 -1.18 17.69
N LYS A 239 2.00 -1.90 16.74
CA LYS A 239 1.42 -3.23 16.97
C LYS A 239 2.44 -4.20 17.58
N TYR A 240 3.62 -4.33 16.97
CA TYR A 240 4.65 -5.25 17.45
C TYR A 240 5.35 -4.78 18.73
N SER A 241 5.32 -3.49 19.04
CA SER A 241 5.78 -2.93 20.32
C SER A 241 4.69 -2.94 21.41
N ASN A 242 3.48 -3.46 21.13
CA ASN A 242 2.32 -3.49 22.03
C ASN A 242 1.80 -2.09 22.44
N ASP A 243 1.96 -1.10 21.59
CA ASP A 243 1.34 0.22 21.75
C ASP A 243 0.02 0.29 20.97
N ASN A 244 -1.06 -0.19 21.59
CA ASN A 244 -2.40 -0.24 20.98
C ASN A 244 -2.94 1.15 20.63
N LEU A 245 -2.53 2.20 21.33
CA LEU A 245 -2.99 3.56 21.03
C LEU A 245 -2.30 4.11 19.79
N GLY A 246 -0.98 4.00 19.72
CA GLY A 246 -0.20 4.37 18.54
C GLY A 246 -0.62 3.59 17.29
N GLU A 247 -0.92 2.29 17.44
CA GLU A 247 -1.45 1.46 16.35
C GLU A 247 -2.75 2.04 15.81
N LYS A 248 -3.77 2.28 16.65
CA LYS A 248 -5.08 2.80 16.22
C LYS A 248 -4.98 4.19 15.61
N GLN A 249 -4.18 5.09 16.18
CA GLN A 249 -3.99 6.44 15.64
C GLN A 249 -3.41 6.40 14.23
N ASN A 250 -2.41 5.57 13.98
CA ASN A 250 -1.78 5.47 12.67
C ASN A 250 -2.63 4.70 11.66
N LEU A 251 -3.42 3.72 12.08
CA LEU A 251 -4.44 3.11 11.22
C LEU A 251 -5.52 4.11 10.81
N CYS A 252 -5.95 5.02 11.71
CA CYS A 252 -6.87 6.11 11.35
C CYS A 252 -6.28 7.04 10.30
N LEU A 253 -5.03 7.48 10.48
CA LEU A 253 -4.34 8.38 9.53
C LEU A 253 -4.18 7.74 8.16
N SER A 254 -3.82 6.46 8.12
CA SER A 254 -3.72 5.68 6.89
C SER A 254 -5.09 5.56 6.21
N ALA A 255 -6.13 5.12 6.93
CA ALA A 255 -7.47 4.95 6.37
C ALA A 255 -8.07 6.27 5.84
N ILE A 256 -7.88 7.38 6.56
CA ILE A 256 -8.32 8.71 6.09
C ILE A 256 -7.63 9.05 4.76
N SER A 257 -6.32 8.81 4.65
CA SER A 257 -5.56 9.13 3.44
C SER A 257 -5.91 8.23 2.26
N ASP A 258 -6.16 6.93 2.50
CA ASP A 258 -6.64 5.98 1.50
C ASP A 258 -7.99 6.43 0.92
N ILE A 259 -8.97 6.74 1.78
CA ILE A 259 -10.30 7.15 1.37
C ILE A 259 -10.25 8.47 0.60
N ARG A 260 -9.47 9.45 1.06
CA ARG A 260 -9.29 10.74 0.38
C ARG A 260 -8.56 10.62 -0.96
N SER A 261 -7.73 9.61 -1.10
CA SER A 261 -7.09 9.24 -2.37
C SER A 261 -7.99 8.37 -3.25
N ALA A 262 -9.23 8.07 -2.83
CA ALA A 262 -10.16 7.13 -3.47
C ALA A 262 -9.52 5.75 -3.75
N ILE A 263 -8.65 5.28 -2.87
CA ILE A 263 -8.14 3.91 -2.86
C ILE A 263 -9.25 3.00 -2.34
N LYS A 264 -9.45 1.86 -2.97
CA LYS A 264 -10.50 0.89 -2.59
C LYS A 264 -9.99 -0.33 -1.83
N ASP A 265 -8.68 -0.50 -1.73
CA ASP A 265 -8.06 -1.45 -0.81
C ASP A 265 -7.87 -0.79 0.56
N HIS A 266 -8.65 -1.22 1.53
CA HIS A 266 -8.74 -0.59 2.86
C HIS A 266 -8.19 -1.50 3.97
N ALA A 267 -6.97 -2.03 3.81
CA ALA A 267 -6.33 -2.86 4.83
C ALA A 267 -6.28 -2.18 6.21
N SER A 268 -5.92 -0.89 6.25
CA SER A 268 -5.86 -0.08 7.48
C SER A 268 -7.22 0.03 8.18
N LEU A 269 -8.27 0.28 7.40
CA LEU A 269 -9.62 0.43 7.93
C LEU A 269 -10.17 -0.89 8.49
N TRP A 270 -9.86 -2.00 7.80
CA TRP A 270 -10.25 -3.34 8.26
C TRP A 270 -9.56 -3.71 9.58
N MET A 271 -8.24 -3.47 9.69
CA MET A 271 -7.50 -3.70 10.93
C MET A 271 -8.01 -2.83 12.07
N LEU A 272 -8.26 -1.54 11.80
CA LEU A 272 -8.84 -0.64 12.80
C LEU A 272 -10.21 -1.11 13.28
N ALA A 273 -11.08 -1.57 12.36
CA ALA A 273 -12.39 -2.09 12.70
C ALA A 273 -12.31 -3.31 13.65
N GLN A 274 -11.31 -4.18 13.44
CA GLN A 274 -11.08 -5.31 14.33
C GLN A 274 -10.67 -4.85 15.74
N LEU A 275 -9.74 -3.89 15.85
CA LEU A 275 -9.31 -3.36 17.15
C LEU A 275 -10.45 -2.63 17.89
N LEU A 276 -11.31 -1.89 17.17
CA LEU A 276 -12.48 -1.24 17.76
C LEU A 276 -13.51 -2.26 18.24
N TYR A 277 -13.69 -3.38 17.52
CA TYR A 277 -14.52 -4.48 17.95
C TYR A 277 -14.01 -5.08 19.29
N GLU A 278 -12.70 -5.30 19.42
CA GLU A 278 -12.08 -5.79 20.65
C GLU A 278 -12.21 -4.80 21.83
N ASP A 279 -12.22 -3.49 21.54
CA ASP A 279 -12.46 -2.44 22.53
C ASP A 279 -13.94 -2.28 22.94
N GLY A 280 -14.88 -2.92 22.20
CA GLY A 280 -16.32 -2.82 22.44
C GLY A 280 -17.04 -1.71 21.68
N ASP A 281 -16.36 -0.96 20.79
CA ASP A 281 -17.00 -0.01 19.88
C ASP A 281 -17.60 -0.75 18.66
N MET A 282 -18.69 -1.44 18.93
CA MET A 282 -19.37 -2.29 17.94
C MET A 282 -19.94 -1.49 16.78
N GLU A 283 -20.34 -0.25 17.00
CA GLU A 283 -20.95 0.59 15.98
C GLU A 283 -19.93 0.97 14.90
N ARG A 284 -18.80 1.56 15.29
CA ARG A 284 -17.74 1.90 14.33
C ARG A 284 -17.12 0.67 13.69
N ALA A 285 -16.88 -0.38 14.47
CA ALA A 285 -16.35 -1.65 13.95
C ALA A 285 -17.21 -2.19 12.80
N TYR A 286 -18.54 -2.24 12.98
CA TYR A 286 -19.47 -2.68 11.92
C TYR A 286 -19.48 -1.73 10.73
N GLN A 287 -19.54 -0.42 10.95
CA GLN A 287 -19.59 0.57 9.88
C GLN A 287 -18.33 0.54 9.02
N TYR A 288 -17.13 0.45 9.64
CA TYR A 288 -15.84 0.42 8.94
C TYR A 288 -15.65 -0.89 8.17
N MET A 289 -16.00 -2.02 8.78
CA MET A 289 -15.95 -3.33 8.11
C MET A 289 -16.85 -3.36 6.88
N ARG A 290 -18.09 -2.88 7.01
CA ARG A 290 -19.07 -2.83 5.90
C ARG A 290 -18.59 -1.90 4.78
N PHE A 291 -18.03 -0.74 5.13
CA PHE A 291 -17.49 0.18 4.15
C PHE A 291 -16.31 -0.44 3.39
N SER A 292 -15.33 -0.99 4.10
CA SER A 292 -14.18 -1.69 3.51
C SER A 292 -14.63 -2.83 2.59
N TRP A 293 -15.53 -3.68 3.04
CA TRP A 293 -16.06 -4.80 2.24
C TRP A 293 -16.72 -4.33 0.94
N ASN A 294 -17.56 -3.30 1.01
CA ASN A 294 -18.20 -2.77 -0.18
C ASN A 294 -17.18 -2.17 -1.18
N ALA A 295 -16.18 -1.45 -0.69
CA ALA A 295 -15.14 -0.89 -1.54
C ALA A 295 -14.33 -1.97 -2.25
N THR A 296 -13.93 -3.02 -1.54
CA THR A 296 -13.17 -4.16 -2.10
C THR A 296 -13.95 -4.89 -3.18
N LYS A 297 -15.26 -5.07 -3.02
CA LYS A 297 -16.11 -5.65 -4.08
C LYS A 297 -16.08 -4.86 -5.38
N PHE A 298 -16.01 -3.54 -5.30
CA PHE A 298 -15.89 -2.70 -6.50
C PHE A 298 -14.50 -2.74 -7.13
N TYR A 299 -13.48 -3.02 -6.34
CA TYR A 299 -12.11 -3.18 -6.81
C TYR A 299 -11.93 -4.49 -7.59
N ASN A 300 -12.41 -5.60 -7.04
CA ASN A 300 -12.26 -6.96 -7.57
C ASN A 300 -13.55 -7.43 -8.29
N ARG A 301 -14.09 -6.64 -9.22
CA ARG A 301 -15.30 -7.03 -9.97
C ARG A 301 -15.17 -8.33 -10.79
N SER A 302 -13.97 -8.83 -10.99
CA SER A 302 -13.72 -10.10 -11.68
C SER A 302 -14.30 -11.34 -10.97
N GLU A 303 -14.58 -11.27 -9.66
CA GLU A 303 -15.16 -12.38 -8.90
C GLU A 303 -16.68 -12.56 -9.11
N GLU A 304 -17.37 -11.64 -9.77
CA GLU A 304 -18.82 -11.70 -10.05
C GLU A 304 -19.18 -12.13 -11.48
N ARG A 305 -18.21 -12.65 -12.28
CA ARG A 305 -18.48 -13.12 -13.66
C ARG A 305 -18.52 -14.62 -13.76
#